data_567da4a855ca8e99af97325c367a8838
#
_entry.id   567da4a855ca8e99af97325c367a8838
#
_cell.length_a   1.000
_cell.length_b   1.000
_cell.length_c   1.000
_cell.angle_alpha   90.00
_cell.angle_beta   90.00
_cell.angle_gamma   90.00
#
_symmetry.space_group_name_H-M   'P 1'
#
loop_
_entity.id
_entity.type
_entity.pdbx_description
1 polymer ?
#
loop_
_entity_poly.entity_id
_entity_poly.type
_entity_poly.pdbx_seq_one_letter_code
_entity_poly.pdbx_strand_id
1 'polypeptide(L)'
;RIILSGYSPFPRIENDTRLPHISEKLTKQIHKTALGAELLVPFIYQELPPIQVLKQTGYRIVALEQNERSIVLSSYSPPEKIALLLGEEVHGITQDLITQCDDIIEIPMSGKKESFNVSVATGIALYGLTMPQ
;
A
#
# COMPACT_ATOMS: atom_id res chain seq x y z
N ARG A 1 3.55 -7.41 -7.13
CA ARG A 1 3.60 -8.02 -5.78
C ARG A 1 3.02 -7.06 -4.74
N ILE A 2 2.38 -7.61 -3.72
CA ILE A 2 1.93 -6.88 -2.53
C ILE A 2 2.82 -7.27 -1.34
N ILE A 3 3.21 -6.28 -0.53
CA ILE A 3 3.88 -6.47 0.76
C ILE A 3 2.91 -5.97 1.83
N LEU A 4 2.41 -6.87 2.65
CA LEU A 4 1.54 -6.57 3.77
C LEU A 4 2.40 -6.41 5.02
N SER A 5 2.21 -5.32 5.77
CA SER A 5 3.05 -5.00 6.93
C SER A 5 2.22 -4.53 8.12
N GLY A 6 2.79 -4.65 9.31
CA GLY A 6 2.20 -4.17 10.54
C GLY A 6 0.84 -4.80 10.82
N TYR A 7 -0.18 -3.97 10.95
CA TYR A 7 -1.55 -4.40 11.26
C TYR A 7 -2.36 -4.85 10.04
N SER A 8 -1.76 -4.86 8.84
CA SER A 8 -2.47 -5.28 7.63
C SER A 8 -2.96 -6.73 7.77
N PRO A 9 -4.25 -7.01 7.64
CA PRO A 9 -4.76 -8.37 7.65
C PRO A 9 -4.23 -9.12 6.43
N PHE A 10 -3.88 -10.39 6.60
CA PHE A 10 -3.41 -11.25 5.52
C PHE A 10 -4.04 -12.65 5.61
N PRO A 11 -4.21 -13.32 4.45
CA PRO A 11 -4.72 -14.70 4.42
C PRO A 11 -3.75 -15.65 5.12
N ARG A 12 -4.21 -16.85 5.42
CA ARG A 12 -3.34 -17.90 5.98
C ARG A 12 -2.17 -18.16 5.04
N ILE A 13 -0.98 -18.24 5.61
CA ILE A 13 0.27 -18.53 4.90
C ILE A 13 0.87 -19.86 5.38
N GLU A 14 1.84 -20.35 4.64
CA GLU A 14 2.65 -21.49 5.07
C GLU A 14 3.42 -21.12 6.35
N ASN A 15 3.47 -22.03 7.32
CA ASN A 15 4.08 -21.79 8.66
C ASN A 15 3.48 -20.60 9.43
N ASP A 16 2.18 -20.36 9.27
CA ASP A 16 1.45 -19.33 9.97
C ASP A 16 1.48 -19.56 11.50
N THR A 17 2.04 -18.63 12.23
CA THR A 17 2.17 -18.69 13.70
C THR A 17 0.93 -18.19 14.45
N ARG A 18 -0.05 -17.62 13.75
CA ARG A 18 -1.31 -17.19 14.33
C ARG A 18 -2.17 -18.39 14.73
N LEU A 19 -3.04 -18.20 15.71
CA LEU A 19 -4.01 -19.24 16.09
C LEU A 19 -4.87 -19.63 14.87
N PRO A 20 -5.09 -20.92 14.64
CA PRO A 20 -5.79 -21.41 13.43
C PRO A 20 -7.14 -20.74 13.18
N HIS A 21 -7.96 -20.56 14.21
CA HIS A 21 -9.28 -19.93 14.08
C HIS A 21 -9.19 -18.44 13.68
N ILE A 22 -8.10 -17.74 14.05
CA ILE A 22 -7.87 -16.34 13.66
C ILE A 22 -7.47 -16.27 12.20
N SER A 23 -6.48 -17.06 11.78
CA SER A 23 -6.00 -17.07 10.39
C SER A 23 -7.09 -17.52 9.42
N GLU A 24 -7.90 -18.52 9.77
CA GLU A 24 -9.03 -18.97 8.97
C GLU A 24 -10.14 -17.93 8.84
N LYS A 25 -10.47 -17.24 9.93
CA LYS A 25 -11.47 -16.16 9.92
C LYS A 25 -11.03 -15.03 9.00
N LEU A 26 -9.79 -14.58 9.12
CA LEU A 26 -9.23 -13.53 8.27
C LEU A 26 -9.18 -13.96 6.80
N THR A 27 -8.75 -15.18 6.52
CA THR A 27 -8.74 -15.74 5.15
C THR A 27 -10.13 -15.69 4.52
N LYS A 28 -11.16 -16.12 5.24
CA LYS A 28 -12.55 -16.07 4.76
C LYS A 28 -13.05 -14.64 4.52
N GLN A 29 -12.68 -13.71 5.39
CA GLN A 29 -13.05 -12.30 5.23
C GLN A 29 -12.38 -11.68 4.00
N ILE A 30 -11.08 -11.93 3.81
CA ILE A 30 -10.33 -11.45 2.65
C ILE A 30 -10.90 -12.07 1.37
N HIS A 31 -11.11 -13.39 1.34
CA HIS A 31 -11.67 -14.08 0.18
C HIS A 31 -13.02 -13.51 -0.27
N LYS A 32 -13.87 -13.17 0.69
CA LYS A 32 -15.20 -12.57 0.43
C LYS A 32 -15.12 -11.24 -0.34
N THR A 33 -14.08 -10.45 -0.12
CA THR A 33 -13.90 -9.12 -0.73
C THR A 33 -12.94 -9.14 -1.92
N ALA A 34 -11.90 -9.96 -1.86
CA ALA A 34 -10.92 -10.10 -2.92
C ALA A 34 -11.40 -10.98 -4.09
N LEU A 35 -12.46 -11.79 -3.88
CA LEU A 35 -13.10 -12.64 -4.91
C LEU A 35 -12.11 -13.54 -5.66
N GLY A 36 -11.09 -14.05 -4.97
CA GLY A 36 -10.04 -14.91 -5.52
C GLY A 36 -8.77 -14.18 -5.94
N ALA A 37 -8.74 -12.86 -5.95
CA ALA A 37 -7.53 -12.11 -6.30
C ALA A 37 -6.36 -12.40 -5.34
N GLU A 38 -6.63 -12.73 -4.09
CA GLU A 38 -5.64 -13.11 -3.09
C GLU A 38 -4.88 -14.40 -3.44
N LEU A 39 -5.42 -15.21 -4.35
CA LEU A 39 -4.77 -16.41 -4.86
C LEU A 39 -3.92 -16.13 -6.12
N LEU A 40 -4.23 -15.05 -6.82
CA LEU A 40 -3.60 -14.69 -8.10
C LEU A 40 -2.49 -13.66 -7.94
N VAL A 41 -2.65 -12.72 -7.01
CA VAL A 41 -1.68 -11.66 -6.77
C VAL A 41 -0.66 -12.11 -5.72
N PRO A 42 0.62 -12.30 -6.07
CA PRO A 42 1.65 -12.68 -5.10
C PRO A 42 1.75 -11.65 -3.98
N PHE A 43 1.69 -12.10 -2.74
CA PHE A 43 1.92 -11.28 -1.58
C PHE A 43 2.92 -11.93 -0.61
N ILE A 44 3.50 -11.11 0.25
CA ILE A 44 4.28 -11.55 1.41
C ILE A 44 3.83 -10.73 2.62
N TYR A 45 4.02 -11.28 3.81
CA TYR A 45 3.84 -10.54 5.05
C TYR A 45 5.20 -10.30 5.71
N GLN A 46 5.41 -9.08 6.19
CA GLN A 46 6.56 -8.69 7.01
C GLN A 46 6.08 -7.74 8.10
N GLU A 47 6.62 -7.86 9.30
CA GLU A 47 6.21 -7.02 10.43
C GLU A 47 6.42 -5.52 10.15
N LEU A 48 7.54 -5.19 9.52
CA LEU A 48 7.85 -3.83 9.06
C LEU A 48 8.02 -3.81 7.53
N PRO A 49 7.62 -2.72 6.86
CA PRO A 49 7.86 -2.58 5.42
C PRO A 49 9.36 -2.58 5.13
N PRO A 50 9.85 -3.38 4.17
CA PRO A 50 11.27 -3.56 3.90
C PRO A 50 11.86 -2.40 3.07
N ILE A 51 11.67 -1.16 3.51
CA ILE A 51 12.03 0.04 2.78
C ILE A 51 13.50 0.04 2.34
N GLN A 52 14.42 -0.27 3.26
CA GLN A 52 15.85 -0.25 2.96
C GLN A 52 16.25 -1.30 1.92
N VAL A 53 15.68 -2.50 2.00
CA VAL A 53 15.92 -3.57 1.02
C VAL A 53 15.39 -3.17 -0.36
N LEU A 54 14.22 -2.57 -0.41
CA LEU A 54 13.63 -2.08 -1.66
C LEU A 54 14.51 -0.99 -2.30
N LYS A 55 15.00 -0.03 -1.51
CA LYS A 55 15.91 1.01 -1.98
C LYS A 55 17.22 0.41 -2.54
N GLN A 56 17.82 -0.54 -1.82
CA GLN A 56 19.04 -1.22 -2.27
C GLN A 56 18.85 -2.00 -3.58
N THR A 57 17.63 -2.43 -3.86
CA THR A 57 17.28 -3.13 -5.12
C THR A 57 16.76 -2.19 -6.22
N GLY A 58 16.91 -0.88 -6.00
CA GLY A 58 16.65 0.15 -6.99
C GLY A 58 15.19 0.62 -7.07
N TYR A 59 14.36 0.27 -6.07
CA TYR A 59 13.01 0.82 -5.99
C TYR A 59 13.02 2.21 -5.36
N ARG A 60 12.26 3.11 -5.95
CA ARG A 60 11.91 4.40 -5.36
C ARG A 60 10.68 4.23 -4.47
N ILE A 61 10.77 4.66 -3.23
CA ILE A 61 9.67 4.53 -2.26
C ILE A 61 8.81 5.77 -2.35
N VAL A 62 7.55 5.57 -2.72
CA VAL A 62 6.59 6.66 -2.92
C VAL A 62 5.42 6.48 -1.97
N ALA A 63 5.21 7.42 -1.07
CA ALA A 63 4.07 7.43 -0.17
C ALA A 63 2.84 8.03 -0.89
N LEU A 64 1.68 7.40 -0.73
CA LEU A 64 0.39 8.00 -1.11
C LEU A 64 -0.24 8.61 0.15
N GLU A 65 -0.06 9.91 0.32
CA GLU A 65 -0.50 10.64 1.52
C GLU A 65 -0.66 12.12 1.22
N GLN A 66 -1.59 12.79 1.91
CA GLN A 66 -1.69 14.25 1.88
C GLN A 66 -0.63 14.85 2.80
N ASN A 67 0.25 15.66 2.24
CA ASN A 67 1.36 16.26 2.95
C ASN A 67 1.74 17.60 2.30
N GLU A 68 2.31 18.54 3.08
CA GLU A 68 2.76 19.84 2.54
C GLU A 68 3.82 19.70 1.41
N ARG A 69 4.51 18.56 1.33
CA ARG A 69 5.52 18.27 0.32
C ARG A 69 5.03 17.33 -0.76
N SER A 70 3.73 17.00 -0.78
CA SER A 70 3.19 16.06 -1.76
C SER A 70 3.13 16.66 -3.15
N ILE A 71 3.32 15.80 -4.13
CA ILE A 71 3.15 16.11 -5.55
C ILE A 71 1.80 15.54 -5.98
N VAL A 72 0.99 16.33 -6.65
CA VAL A 72 -0.27 15.84 -7.21
C VAL A 72 0.00 14.70 -8.19
N LEU A 73 -0.72 13.58 -8.04
CA LEU A 73 -0.52 12.36 -8.83
C LEU A 73 -0.45 12.63 -10.34
N SER A 74 -1.31 13.51 -10.87
CA SER A 74 -1.33 13.86 -12.30
C SER A 74 -0.10 14.61 -12.80
N SER A 75 0.73 15.14 -11.90
CA SER A 75 1.96 15.86 -12.20
C SER A 75 3.22 15.07 -11.84
N TYR A 76 3.04 13.85 -11.30
CA TYR A 76 4.16 13.02 -10.89
C TYR A 76 4.65 12.16 -12.05
N SER A 77 5.96 12.20 -12.32
CA SER A 77 6.61 11.36 -13.32
C SER A 77 7.21 10.13 -12.65
N PRO A 78 6.58 8.95 -12.74
CA PRO A 78 7.02 7.77 -12.02
C PRO A 78 8.32 7.21 -12.60
N PRO A 79 9.26 6.76 -11.76
CA PRO A 79 10.42 6.02 -12.22
C PRO A 79 10.05 4.60 -12.64
N GLU A 80 10.97 3.90 -13.30
CA GLU A 80 10.74 2.52 -13.78
C GLU A 80 10.42 1.54 -12.66
N LYS A 81 11.09 1.70 -11.50
CA LYS A 81 10.87 0.85 -10.32
C LYS A 81 10.32 1.67 -9.17
N ILE A 82 9.08 1.42 -8.83
CA ILE A 82 8.39 2.12 -7.74
C ILE A 82 7.82 1.12 -6.73
N ALA A 83 7.92 1.46 -5.45
CA ALA A 83 7.20 0.82 -4.38
C ALA A 83 6.26 1.84 -3.75
N LEU A 84 4.96 1.67 -3.99
CA LEU A 84 3.92 2.53 -3.45
C LEU A 84 3.63 2.14 -2.00
N LEU A 85 3.84 3.06 -1.06
CA LEU A 85 3.51 2.90 0.35
C LEU A 85 2.13 3.50 0.62
N LEU A 86 1.28 2.70 1.26
CA LEU A 86 -0.09 3.07 1.61
C LEU A 86 -0.24 3.05 3.13
N GLY A 87 -0.98 4.00 3.65
CA GLY A 87 -1.34 4.07 5.06
C GLY A 87 -2.63 3.31 5.40
N GLU A 88 -2.92 3.23 6.67
CA GLU A 88 -4.21 2.77 7.17
C GLU A 88 -5.26 3.90 7.09
N GLU A 89 -6.54 3.53 7.20
CA GLU A 89 -7.66 4.46 6.99
C GLU A 89 -7.77 5.55 8.06
N VAL A 90 -7.29 5.33 9.27
CA VAL A 90 -7.49 6.25 10.41
C VAL A 90 -6.28 7.17 10.60
N HIS A 91 -5.08 6.62 10.63
CA HIS A 91 -3.87 7.38 10.97
C HIS A 91 -2.95 7.64 9.76
N GLY A 92 -3.28 7.06 8.59
CA GLY A 92 -2.45 7.20 7.40
C GLY A 92 -1.08 6.53 7.56
N ILE A 93 -0.06 7.14 6.99
CA ILE A 93 1.33 6.68 7.08
C ILE A 93 2.03 7.41 8.23
N THR A 94 2.67 6.65 9.13
CA THR A 94 3.39 7.25 10.27
C THR A 94 4.52 8.16 9.80
N GLN A 95 4.83 9.20 10.58
CA GLN A 95 5.89 10.15 10.24
C GLN A 95 7.25 9.49 10.04
N ASP A 96 7.55 8.45 10.81
CA ASP A 96 8.81 7.69 10.69
C ASP A 96 8.93 6.98 9.33
N LEU A 97 7.82 6.50 8.78
CA LEU A 97 7.79 5.91 7.44
C LEU A 97 7.82 6.99 6.35
N ILE A 98 7.11 8.10 6.54
CA ILE A 98 7.13 9.24 5.62
C ILE A 98 8.56 9.78 5.43
N THR A 99 9.34 9.88 6.51
CA THR A 99 10.74 10.35 6.42
C THR A 99 11.66 9.41 5.65
N GLN A 100 11.28 8.15 5.51
CA GLN A 100 12.02 7.16 4.74
C GLN A 100 11.60 7.11 3.26
N CYS A 101 10.50 7.76 2.89
CA CYS A 101 10.05 7.82 1.50
C CYS A 101 10.91 8.79 0.68
N ASP A 102 11.08 8.46 -0.59
CA ASP A 102 11.79 9.32 -1.53
C ASP A 102 10.89 10.42 -2.08
N ASP A 103 9.61 10.09 -2.32
CA ASP A 103 8.59 11.02 -2.77
C ASP A 103 7.28 10.80 -2.00
N ILE A 104 6.44 11.82 -2.00
CA ILE A 104 5.07 11.77 -1.49
C ILE A 104 4.17 12.25 -2.61
N ILE A 105 3.16 11.48 -2.95
CA ILE A 105 2.15 11.84 -3.94
C ILE A 105 0.78 11.92 -3.29
N GLU A 106 -0.08 12.76 -3.83
CA GLU A 106 -1.45 12.89 -3.35
C GLU A 106 -2.48 12.83 -4.49
N ILE A 107 -3.66 12.38 -4.14
CA ILE A 107 -4.86 12.49 -4.97
C ILE A 107 -5.67 13.65 -4.40
N PRO A 108 -5.81 14.78 -5.11
CA PRO A 108 -6.54 15.94 -4.62
C PRO A 108 -7.98 15.58 -4.31
N MET A 109 -8.48 16.05 -3.17
CA MET A 109 -9.86 15.87 -2.75
C MET A 109 -10.67 17.14 -3.02
N SER A 110 -11.82 16.97 -3.67
CA SER A 110 -12.77 18.06 -3.87
C SER A 110 -14.00 17.79 -3.01
N GLY A 111 -14.18 18.55 -1.93
CA GLY A 111 -15.36 18.43 -1.08
C GLY A 111 -15.05 18.33 0.42
N LYS A 112 -16.00 17.78 1.19
CA LYS A 112 -15.92 17.70 2.66
C LYS A 112 -15.16 16.49 3.20
N LYS A 113 -14.95 15.47 2.37
CA LYS A 113 -14.18 14.28 2.76
C LYS A 113 -12.69 14.55 2.65
N GLU A 114 -11.95 14.13 3.67
CA GLU A 114 -10.50 14.34 3.77
C GLU A 114 -9.70 13.23 3.08
N SER A 115 -10.29 12.04 2.87
CA SER A 115 -9.58 10.91 2.26
C SER A 115 -10.50 9.97 1.47
N PHE A 116 -9.93 9.22 0.54
CA PHE A 116 -10.55 8.07 -0.10
C PHE A 116 -10.41 6.80 0.77
N ASN A 117 -11.27 5.82 0.53
CA ASN A 117 -10.99 4.46 0.97
C ASN A 117 -9.65 4.00 0.35
N VAL A 118 -8.82 3.29 1.13
CA VAL A 118 -7.47 2.90 0.72
C VAL A 118 -7.45 2.09 -0.58
N SER A 119 -8.43 1.21 -0.79
CA SER A 119 -8.51 0.41 -2.03
C SER A 119 -8.83 1.27 -3.25
N VAL A 120 -9.69 2.29 -3.10
CA VAL A 120 -10.01 3.24 -4.16
C VAL A 120 -8.79 4.11 -4.47
N ALA A 121 -8.15 4.67 -3.44
CA ALA A 121 -6.93 5.46 -3.60
C ALA A 121 -5.82 4.66 -4.28
N THR A 122 -5.65 3.39 -3.88
CA THR A 122 -4.68 2.47 -4.50
C THR A 122 -4.96 2.27 -5.99
N GLY A 123 -6.22 2.01 -6.35
CA GLY A 123 -6.60 1.83 -7.76
C GLY A 123 -6.33 3.07 -8.61
N ILE A 124 -6.67 4.26 -8.10
CA ILE A 124 -6.40 5.54 -8.79
C ILE A 124 -4.89 5.77 -8.93
N ALA A 125 -4.13 5.56 -7.85
CA ALA A 125 -2.68 5.73 -7.88
C ALA A 125 -1.99 4.77 -8.84
N LEU A 126 -2.33 3.47 -8.80
CA LEU A 126 -1.78 2.48 -9.71
C LEU A 126 -2.09 2.83 -11.17
N TYR A 127 -3.33 3.25 -11.47
CA TYR A 127 -3.69 3.70 -12.81
C TYR A 127 -2.82 4.89 -13.24
N GLY A 128 -2.72 5.94 -12.42
CA GLY A 128 -1.93 7.14 -12.75
C GLY A 128 -0.43 6.87 -12.89
N LEU A 129 0.11 5.90 -12.13
CA LEU A 129 1.54 5.57 -12.16
C LEU A 129 1.92 4.61 -13.30
N THR A 130 0.98 3.86 -13.87
CA THR A 130 1.25 2.83 -14.88
C THR A 130 0.84 3.22 -16.30
N MET A 131 -0.02 4.23 -16.44
CA MET A 131 -0.43 4.69 -17.76
C MET A 131 0.65 5.59 -18.40
N PRO A 132 0.92 5.43 -19.71
CA PRO A 132 1.77 6.36 -20.42
C PRO A 132 1.20 7.78 -20.31
N GLN A 133 2.02 8.71 -19.91
CA GLN A 133 1.70 10.14 -19.97
C GLN A 133 1.93 10.69 -21.37
#